data_2e1846798c1d15c81ef4fa02ee9c4ad5
#
_entry.id   2e1846798c1d15c81ef4fa02ee9c4ad5
#
_cell.length_a   1.000
_cell.length_b   1.000
_cell.length_c   1.000
_cell.angle_alpha   90.00
_cell.angle_beta   90.00
_cell.angle_gamma   90.00
#
_symmetry.space_group_name_H-M   'P 1'
#
loop_
_entity.id
_entity.type
_entity.pdbx_description
1 polymer ?
#
loop_
_entity_poly.entity_id
_entity_poly.type
_entity_poly.pdbx_seq_one_letter_code
_entity_poly.pdbx_strand_id
1 'polypeptide(L)'
;MKSVIKLILKASLVGTLSLSLSVQSVYASPSPISVPIIEVSDSNDDVDGTKAFAIVSKDEQVATLNQIGEYSKTIYNLIKTNNWAEAKNHLSLLKALSDHLKTEKGKTDVNLAKLDSSITVLQSTVAAKNHQAMCDANQVSAIADQLAMQLEPKMPLEVAMLDYYGRELEIWAADGNTARLKNVAGKIRETWEALRPSIQSHGGSPQLQKFDDTLVALVETASSPTEYSLLAAPVQGEVNNLRKVFQQ
;
A
#
# COMPACT_ATOMS: atom_id res chain seq x y z
N MET A 1 -19.41 -17.77 -25.22
CA MET A 1 -18.97 -16.53 -24.62
C MET A 1 -20.05 -15.45 -24.41
N LYS A 2 -21.22 -15.49 -25.06
CA LYS A 2 -22.30 -14.50 -24.86
C LYS A 2 -23.27 -14.82 -23.68
N SER A 3 -23.10 -15.97 -23.00
CA SER A 3 -24.08 -16.45 -21.98
C SER A 3 -23.75 -16.06 -20.54
N VAL A 4 -22.49 -15.80 -20.22
CA VAL A 4 -22.04 -15.48 -18.85
C VAL A 4 -22.36 -14.03 -18.48
N ILE A 5 -22.33 -13.10 -19.42
CA ILE A 5 -22.63 -11.68 -19.20
C ILE A 5 -24.11 -11.44 -18.88
N LYS A 6 -25.03 -12.30 -19.38
CA LYS A 6 -26.47 -12.18 -19.10
C LYS A 6 -26.88 -12.61 -17.69
N LEU A 7 -26.06 -13.36 -16.96
CA LEU A 7 -26.42 -13.85 -15.63
C LEU A 7 -26.18 -12.80 -14.52
N ILE A 8 -25.25 -11.89 -14.73
CA ILE A 8 -24.91 -10.85 -13.74
C ILE A 8 -25.89 -9.67 -13.78
N LEU A 9 -26.54 -9.42 -14.94
CA LEU A 9 -27.47 -8.30 -15.07
C LEU A 9 -28.92 -8.59 -14.64
N LYS A 10 -29.28 -9.83 -14.30
CA LYS A 10 -30.65 -10.21 -13.90
C LYS A 10 -30.92 -10.29 -12.40
N ALA A 11 -29.92 -10.07 -11.55
CA ALA A 11 -30.06 -10.14 -10.08
C ALA A 11 -30.32 -8.78 -9.39
N SER A 12 -30.60 -7.71 -10.11
CA SER A 12 -30.81 -6.39 -9.55
C SER A 12 -32.17 -5.82 -9.89
N LEU A 13 -33.23 -6.45 -9.42
CA LEU A 13 -34.51 -5.77 -9.22
C LEU A 13 -35.46 -6.67 -8.43
N VAL A 14 -35.47 -6.61 -7.11
CA VAL A 14 -36.63 -6.71 -6.21
C VAL A 14 -36.13 -6.65 -4.76
N GLY A 15 -36.67 -5.73 -3.98
CA GLY A 15 -36.70 -5.82 -2.52
C GLY A 15 -35.96 -4.74 -1.76
N THR A 16 -36.57 -3.59 -1.60
CA THR A 16 -36.30 -2.67 -0.48
C THR A 16 -36.60 -3.37 0.85
N LEU A 17 -35.57 -3.84 1.54
CA LEU A 17 -35.62 -4.04 2.98
C LEU A 17 -34.42 -3.32 3.58
N SER A 18 -34.70 -2.19 4.22
CA SER A 18 -33.79 -1.47 5.10
C SER A 18 -33.51 -2.33 6.32
N LEU A 19 -32.38 -3.12 6.25
CA LEU A 19 -31.71 -3.61 7.44
C LEU A 19 -30.46 -2.77 7.60
N SER A 20 -30.51 -1.83 8.56
CA SER A 20 -29.35 -1.18 9.12
C SER A 20 -28.52 -2.22 9.88
N LEU A 21 -27.67 -2.99 9.19
CA LEU A 21 -26.57 -3.68 9.82
C LEU A 21 -25.47 -2.65 10.04
N SER A 22 -25.35 -2.20 11.27
CA SER A 22 -24.13 -1.57 11.76
C SER A 22 -23.02 -2.61 11.72
N VAL A 23 -22.28 -2.67 10.61
CA VAL A 23 -20.99 -3.36 10.55
C VAL A 23 -20.04 -2.51 11.37
N GLN A 24 -19.95 -2.81 12.68
CA GLN A 24 -18.81 -2.41 13.46
C GLN A 24 -17.61 -3.19 12.91
N SER A 25 -16.91 -2.57 11.96
CA SER A 25 -15.60 -3.02 11.55
C SER A 25 -14.70 -2.90 12.77
N VAL A 26 -14.41 -4.04 13.40
CA VAL A 26 -13.37 -4.15 14.41
C VAL A 26 -12.04 -4.03 13.68
N TYR A 27 -11.66 -2.82 13.33
CA TYR A 27 -10.26 -2.50 13.08
C TYR A 27 -9.59 -2.56 14.44
N ALA A 28 -8.92 -3.67 14.74
CA ALA A 28 -7.96 -3.72 15.80
C ALA A 28 -6.91 -2.65 15.44
N SER A 29 -6.95 -1.52 16.13
CA SER A 29 -5.87 -0.55 16.08
C SER A 29 -4.60 -1.30 16.44
N PRO A 30 -3.53 -1.22 15.62
CA PRO A 30 -2.25 -1.76 16.03
C PRO A 30 -1.93 -1.10 17.37
N SER A 31 -1.64 -1.91 18.38
CA SER A 31 -1.22 -1.42 19.69
C SER A 31 -0.08 -0.44 19.47
N PRO A 32 -0.09 0.73 20.12
CA PRO A 32 1.04 1.64 20.03
C PRO A 32 2.27 0.87 20.48
N ILE A 33 3.23 0.68 19.57
CA ILE A 33 4.54 0.14 19.92
C ILE A 33 5.11 1.15 20.90
N SER A 34 5.30 0.72 22.14
CA SER A 34 6.00 1.53 23.14
C SER A 34 7.38 1.83 22.58
N VAL A 35 7.59 3.07 22.15
CA VAL A 35 8.93 3.54 21.88
C VAL A 35 9.68 3.37 23.21
N PRO A 36 10.76 2.62 23.29
CA PRO A 36 11.52 2.50 24.52
C PRO A 36 11.97 3.91 24.90
N ILE A 37 11.44 4.42 26.03
CA ILE A 37 11.99 5.60 26.68
C ILE A 37 13.35 5.13 27.18
N ILE A 38 14.42 5.56 26.52
CA ILE A 38 15.77 5.39 27.06
C ILE A 38 15.82 6.27 28.27
N GLU A 39 15.68 5.68 29.46
CA GLU A 39 16.06 6.33 30.70
C GLU A 39 17.57 6.64 30.60
N VAL A 40 17.87 7.93 30.46
CA VAL A 40 19.24 8.42 30.58
C VAL A 40 19.62 8.23 32.04
N SER A 41 20.33 7.14 32.32
CA SER A 41 21.01 6.96 33.60
C SER A 41 22.09 8.04 33.71
N ASP A 42 21.89 9.01 34.60
CA ASP A 42 22.92 9.96 35.03
C ASP A 42 24.02 9.18 35.74
N SER A 43 25.03 8.75 35.01
CA SER A 43 26.34 8.44 35.55
C SER A 43 27.32 9.45 34.97
N ASN A 44 27.67 10.43 35.77
CA ASN A 44 28.83 11.28 35.58
C ASN A 44 30.08 10.40 35.50
N ASP A 45 30.61 10.24 34.31
CA ASP A 45 32.01 9.93 34.09
C ASP A 45 32.45 10.64 32.80
N ASP A 46 33.45 11.53 33.00
CA ASP A 46 34.15 12.26 31.94
C ASP A 46 34.75 11.33 30.89
N VAL A 47 34.16 11.28 29.69
CA VAL A 47 34.84 10.78 28.52
C VAL A 47 34.41 11.59 27.29
N ASP A 48 35.39 12.25 26.70
CA ASP A 48 35.55 12.73 25.33
C ASP A 48 34.30 12.69 24.42
N GLY A 49 33.87 13.90 24.04
CA GLY A 49 32.58 14.18 23.35
C GLY A 49 32.43 13.72 21.92
N THR A 50 32.61 12.45 21.63
CA THR A 50 32.04 11.80 20.42
C THR A 50 30.73 11.14 20.82
N LYS A 51 29.59 11.86 20.64
CA LYS A 51 28.28 11.22 20.63
C LYS A 51 28.33 10.13 19.56
N ALA A 52 28.46 8.87 19.99
CA ALA A 52 28.23 7.72 19.14
C ALA A 52 26.76 7.78 18.70
N PHE A 53 26.52 8.25 17.48
CA PHE A 53 25.21 8.11 16.85
C PHE A 53 24.95 6.61 16.73
N ALA A 54 23.91 6.12 17.41
CA ALA A 54 23.51 4.73 17.31
C ALA A 54 23.10 4.46 15.85
N ILE A 55 23.85 3.61 15.15
CA ILE A 55 23.52 3.20 13.78
C ILE A 55 22.27 2.31 13.87
N VAL A 56 21.13 2.76 13.31
CA VAL A 56 19.92 1.95 13.21
C VAL A 56 20.25 0.64 12.48
N SER A 57 19.88 -0.47 13.12
CA SER A 57 20.11 -1.79 12.51
C SER A 57 19.34 -1.93 11.19
N LYS A 58 19.79 -2.82 10.32
CA LYS A 58 19.09 -3.12 9.06
C LYS A 58 17.64 -3.54 9.31
N ASP A 59 17.41 -4.37 10.33
CA ASP A 59 16.09 -4.88 10.67
C ASP A 59 15.16 -3.75 11.13
N GLU A 60 15.67 -2.79 11.88
CA GLU A 60 14.94 -1.61 12.32
C GLU A 60 14.60 -0.69 11.14
N GLN A 61 15.51 -0.52 10.18
CA GLN A 61 15.25 0.22 8.94
C GLN A 61 14.11 -0.43 8.14
N VAL A 62 14.14 -1.75 7.97
CA VAL A 62 13.10 -2.53 7.28
C VAL A 62 11.77 -2.39 8.03
N ALA A 63 11.76 -2.53 9.35
CA ALA A 63 10.55 -2.37 10.15
C ALA A 63 9.95 -0.96 10.02
N THR A 64 10.80 0.06 10.07
CA THR A 64 10.37 1.46 9.91
C THR A 64 9.80 1.74 8.51
N LEU A 65 10.43 1.24 7.46
CA LEU A 65 9.92 1.37 6.09
C LEU A 65 8.58 0.66 5.90
N ASN A 66 8.43 -0.56 6.44
CA ASN A 66 7.16 -1.27 6.42
C ASN A 66 6.07 -0.47 7.14
N GLN A 67 6.38 0.14 8.27
CA GLN A 67 5.42 0.97 9.02
C GLN A 67 5.04 2.25 8.27
N ILE A 68 5.98 2.89 7.56
CA ILE A 68 5.70 4.00 6.65
C ILE A 68 4.72 3.55 5.55
N GLY A 69 4.94 2.38 4.95
CA GLY A 69 4.04 1.79 3.96
C GLY A 69 2.63 1.60 4.50
N GLU A 70 2.49 1.01 5.69
CA GLU A 70 1.18 0.76 6.31
C GLU A 70 0.46 2.06 6.71
N TYR A 71 1.15 3.07 7.25
CA TYR A 71 0.52 4.37 7.49
C TYR A 71 0.08 5.05 6.21
N SER A 72 0.84 4.92 5.12
CA SER A 72 0.45 5.47 3.82
C SER A 72 -0.83 4.81 3.29
N LYS A 73 -0.96 3.48 3.39
CA LYS A 73 -2.18 2.74 3.04
C LYS A 73 -3.37 3.15 3.92
N THR A 74 -3.12 3.40 5.21
CA THR A 74 -4.15 3.90 6.13
C THR A 74 -4.60 5.31 5.75
N ILE A 75 -3.67 6.21 5.43
CA ILE A 75 -3.97 7.57 4.95
C ILE A 75 -4.83 7.51 3.68
N TYR A 76 -4.46 6.66 2.71
CA TYR A 76 -5.24 6.42 1.50
C TYR A 76 -6.71 6.08 1.83
N ASN A 77 -6.94 5.11 2.72
CA ASN A 77 -8.27 4.67 3.11
C ASN A 77 -9.06 5.75 3.86
N LEU A 78 -8.40 6.53 4.71
CA LEU A 78 -9.02 7.63 5.44
C LEU A 78 -9.45 8.76 4.52
N ILE A 79 -8.64 9.10 3.51
CA ILE A 79 -8.99 10.11 2.50
C ILE A 79 -10.17 9.65 1.66
N LYS A 80 -10.20 8.38 1.25
CA LYS A 80 -11.31 7.77 0.53
C LYS A 80 -12.66 7.93 1.27
N THR A 81 -12.63 7.90 2.60
CA THR A 81 -13.81 8.11 3.45
C THR A 81 -13.96 9.55 3.96
N ASN A 82 -13.19 10.50 3.42
CA ASN A 82 -13.16 11.91 3.80
C ASN A 82 -12.78 12.16 5.28
N ASN A 83 -12.10 11.22 5.93
CA ASN A 83 -11.61 11.39 7.31
C ASN A 83 -10.25 12.10 7.35
N TRP A 84 -10.26 13.38 6.97
CA TRP A 84 -9.05 14.21 6.85
C TRP A 84 -8.35 14.47 8.18
N ALA A 85 -9.09 14.50 9.29
CA ALA A 85 -8.50 14.71 10.61
C ALA A 85 -7.57 13.56 10.99
N GLU A 86 -8.06 12.33 10.85
CA GLU A 86 -7.29 11.13 11.17
C GLU A 86 -6.16 10.90 10.14
N ALA A 87 -6.40 11.20 8.86
CA ALA A 87 -5.37 11.18 7.84
C ALA A 87 -4.18 12.08 8.20
N LYS A 88 -4.44 13.29 8.76
CA LYS A 88 -3.40 14.20 9.23
C LYS A 88 -2.63 13.64 10.44
N ASN A 89 -3.30 12.95 11.37
CA ASN A 89 -2.66 12.31 12.51
C ASN A 89 -1.67 11.22 12.04
N HIS A 90 -2.12 10.32 11.17
CA HIS A 90 -1.27 9.28 10.58
C HIS A 90 -0.10 9.85 9.76
N LEU A 91 -0.33 10.96 9.06
CA LEU A 91 0.73 11.65 8.32
C LEU A 91 1.81 12.21 9.25
N SER A 92 1.44 12.70 10.43
CA SER A 92 2.40 13.17 11.43
C SER A 92 3.28 12.03 11.96
N LEU A 93 2.68 10.85 12.21
CA LEU A 93 3.42 9.65 12.62
C LEU A 93 4.35 9.16 11.50
N LEU A 94 3.85 9.10 10.28
CA LEU A 94 4.63 8.73 9.09
C LEU A 94 5.84 9.64 8.90
N LYS A 95 5.65 10.96 9.08
CA LYS A 95 6.75 11.93 9.01
C LYS A 95 7.81 11.69 10.09
N ALA A 96 7.40 11.45 11.33
CA ALA A 96 8.33 11.16 12.43
C ALA A 96 9.21 9.93 12.11
N LEU A 97 8.62 8.87 11.53
CA LEU A 97 9.37 7.69 11.09
C LEU A 97 10.37 8.01 9.95
N SER A 98 9.95 8.83 8.98
CA SER A 98 10.86 9.26 7.91
C SER A 98 12.01 10.10 8.42
N ASP A 99 11.74 11.01 9.38
CA ASP A 99 12.78 11.83 9.99
C ASP A 99 13.76 10.97 10.80
N HIS A 100 13.28 9.93 11.50
CA HIS A 100 14.11 8.95 12.20
C HIS A 100 15.09 8.25 11.24
N LEU A 101 14.63 7.76 10.09
CA LEU A 101 15.49 7.13 9.08
C LEU A 101 16.59 8.05 8.53
N LYS A 102 16.35 9.38 8.48
CA LYS A 102 17.32 10.36 7.97
C LYS A 102 18.45 10.67 8.94
N THR A 103 18.15 10.73 10.24
CA THR A 103 19.14 11.07 11.26
C THR A 103 20.29 10.08 11.31
N GLU A 104 20.04 8.85 10.88
CA GLU A 104 20.94 7.71 11.05
C GLU A 104 21.85 7.46 9.83
N LYS A 105 21.41 7.78 8.60
CA LYS A 105 22.18 7.43 7.38
C LYS A 105 23.09 8.55 6.82
N GLY A 106 23.14 9.72 7.47
CA GLY A 106 23.89 10.83 6.89
C GLY A 106 23.39 11.17 5.48
N LYS A 107 23.05 12.35 5.23
CA LYS A 107 22.36 13.11 4.17
C LYS A 107 22.37 12.65 2.69
N THR A 108 22.82 11.43 2.31
CA THR A 108 23.15 11.16 0.91
C THR A 108 22.49 9.92 0.28
N ASP A 109 21.50 9.30 0.91
CA ASP A 109 20.76 8.22 0.25
C ASP A 109 19.68 8.82 -0.68
N VAL A 110 19.91 8.73 -2.00
CA VAL A 110 18.99 9.25 -3.04
C VAL A 110 17.60 8.63 -2.93
N ASN A 111 17.51 7.40 -2.46
CA ASN A 111 16.23 6.70 -2.32
C ASN A 111 15.44 7.25 -1.13
N LEU A 112 16.08 7.54 0.00
CA LEU A 112 15.43 8.22 1.13
C LEU A 112 15.03 9.65 0.79
N ALA A 113 15.81 10.36 -0.03
CA ALA A 113 15.44 11.67 -0.53
C ALA A 113 14.17 11.64 -1.40
N LYS A 114 13.98 10.58 -2.21
CA LYS A 114 12.77 10.36 -2.99
C LYS A 114 11.55 10.11 -2.09
N LEU A 115 11.71 9.30 -1.06
CA LEU A 115 10.68 9.04 -0.06
C LEU A 115 10.25 10.33 0.62
N ASP A 116 11.20 11.13 1.10
CA ASP A 116 10.96 12.40 1.78
C ASP A 116 10.25 13.42 0.89
N SER A 117 10.67 13.55 -0.37
CA SER A 117 10.00 14.40 -1.35
C SER A 117 8.55 13.99 -1.56
N SER A 118 8.26 12.69 -1.65
CA SER A 118 6.90 12.17 -1.81
C SER A 118 6.04 12.41 -0.57
N ILE A 119 6.62 12.29 0.63
CA ILE A 119 5.94 12.62 1.90
C ILE A 119 5.62 14.12 1.97
N THR A 120 6.53 14.98 1.50
CA THR A 120 6.30 16.44 1.46
C THR A 120 5.14 16.80 0.53
N VAL A 121 5.04 16.14 -0.63
CA VAL A 121 3.89 16.32 -1.55
C VAL A 121 2.60 15.86 -0.87
N LEU A 122 2.60 14.68 -0.25
CA LEU A 122 1.45 14.15 0.50
C LEU A 122 1.01 15.10 1.62
N GLN A 123 1.94 15.72 2.35
CA GLN A 123 1.62 16.72 3.37
C GLN A 123 0.86 17.91 2.78
N SER A 124 1.28 18.41 1.64
CA SER A 124 0.65 19.55 0.97
C SER A 124 -0.77 19.23 0.51
N THR A 125 -0.99 18.05 -0.08
CA THR A 125 -2.29 17.61 -0.59
C THR A 125 -3.27 17.24 0.53
N VAL A 126 -2.80 16.64 1.62
CA VAL A 126 -3.62 16.39 2.82
C VAL A 126 -4.01 17.70 3.51
N ALA A 127 -3.09 18.65 3.64
CA ALA A 127 -3.39 19.98 4.21
C ALA A 127 -4.44 20.73 3.39
N ALA A 128 -4.38 20.63 2.07
CA ALA A 128 -5.33 21.22 1.14
C ALA A 128 -6.66 20.43 1.05
N LYS A 129 -6.78 19.29 1.72
CA LYS A 129 -7.90 18.33 1.58
C LYS A 129 -8.17 17.97 0.11
N ASN A 130 -7.13 17.82 -0.67
CA ASN A 130 -7.21 17.48 -2.08
C ASN A 130 -7.19 15.95 -2.25
N HIS A 131 -8.16 15.39 -2.99
CA HIS A 131 -8.23 13.95 -3.26
C HIS A 131 -7.01 13.40 -4.01
N GLN A 132 -6.17 14.25 -4.64
CA GLN A 132 -4.85 13.86 -5.15
C GLN A 132 -3.98 13.19 -4.06
N ALA A 133 -4.22 13.50 -2.78
CA ALA A 133 -3.55 12.85 -1.66
C ALA A 133 -3.71 11.31 -1.64
N MET A 134 -4.74 10.74 -2.30
CA MET A 134 -4.85 9.29 -2.48
C MET A 134 -3.73 8.75 -3.38
N CYS A 135 -3.46 9.42 -4.50
CA CYS A 135 -2.34 9.06 -5.39
C CYS A 135 -1.01 9.20 -4.66
N ASP A 136 -0.83 10.31 -3.91
CA ASP A 136 0.41 10.61 -3.22
C ASP A 136 0.67 9.60 -2.08
N ALA A 137 -0.35 9.22 -1.32
CA ALA A 137 -0.26 8.19 -0.29
C ALA A 137 0.07 6.82 -0.90
N ASN A 138 -0.56 6.45 -2.02
CA ASN A 138 -0.24 5.23 -2.75
C ASN A 138 1.22 5.23 -3.23
N GLN A 139 1.72 6.35 -3.73
CA GLN A 139 3.11 6.51 -4.17
C GLN A 139 4.10 6.38 -3.01
N VAL A 140 3.82 6.98 -1.84
CA VAL A 140 4.67 6.83 -0.64
C VAL A 140 4.73 5.37 -0.21
N SER A 141 3.59 4.67 -0.18
CA SER A 141 3.55 3.23 0.12
C SER A 141 4.45 2.42 -0.83
N ALA A 142 4.35 2.65 -2.14
CA ALA A 142 5.15 1.92 -3.12
C ALA A 142 6.66 2.15 -2.97
N ILE A 143 7.07 3.40 -2.68
CA ILE A 143 8.49 3.72 -2.44
C ILE A 143 8.97 3.04 -1.16
N ALA A 144 8.21 3.08 -0.08
CA ALA A 144 8.58 2.45 1.19
C ALA A 144 8.69 0.92 1.04
N ASP A 145 7.73 0.27 0.38
CA ASP A 145 7.76 -1.17 0.08
C ASP A 145 9.00 -1.54 -0.77
N GLN A 146 9.33 -0.73 -1.80
CA GLN A 146 10.51 -0.94 -2.63
C GLN A 146 11.82 -0.84 -1.84
N LEU A 147 11.94 0.16 -0.96
CA LEU A 147 13.12 0.34 -0.13
C LEU A 147 13.30 -0.78 0.89
N ALA A 148 12.21 -1.22 1.54
CA ALA A 148 12.23 -2.34 2.47
C ALA A 148 12.70 -3.63 1.77
N MET A 149 12.20 -3.91 0.56
CA MET A 149 12.59 -5.08 -0.22
C MET A 149 14.01 -5.02 -0.76
N GLN A 150 14.57 -3.84 -1.02
CA GLN A 150 16.00 -3.69 -1.36
C GLN A 150 16.91 -4.04 -0.18
N LEU A 151 16.46 -3.76 1.03
CA LEU A 151 17.19 -4.12 2.25
C LEU A 151 16.99 -5.62 2.59
N GLU A 152 15.76 -6.11 2.54
CA GLU A 152 15.42 -7.48 2.90
C GLU A 152 14.34 -8.04 1.96
N PRO A 153 14.71 -8.77 0.91
CA PRO A 153 13.77 -9.33 -0.07
C PRO A 153 13.03 -10.55 0.50
N LYS A 154 11.97 -10.33 1.27
CA LYS A 154 11.12 -11.41 1.84
C LYS A 154 10.12 -11.99 0.84
N MET A 155 9.80 -11.25 -0.20
CA MET A 155 8.91 -11.65 -1.29
C MET A 155 9.28 -10.88 -2.57
N PRO A 156 8.83 -11.30 -3.76
CA PRO A 156 9.03 -10.54 -4.99
C PRO A 156 8.39 -9.15 -4.92
N LEU A 157 9.09 -8.12 -5.43
CA LEU A 157 8.60 -6.74 -5.48
C LEU A 157 7.28 -6.63 -6.26
N GLU A 158 7.08 -7.51 -7.23
CA GLU A 158 5.89 -7.59 -8.07
C GLU A 158 4.61 -7.73 -7.25
N VAL A 159 4.65 -8.40 -6.09
CA VAL A 159 3.49 -8.52 -5.17
C VAL A 159 3.08 -7.15 -4.62
N ALA A 160 4.04 -6.33 -4.21
CA ALA A 160 3.77 -4.96 -3.77
C ALA A 160 3.32 -4.05 -4.92
N MET A 161 3.88 -4.25 -6.12
CA MET A 161 3.48 -3.50 -7.31
C MET A 161 2.05 -3.83 -7.76
N LEU A 162 1.61 -5.08 -7.66
CA LEU A 162 0.22 -5.45 -7.92
C LEU A 162 -0.75 -4.77 -6.93
N ASP A 163 -0.38 -4.67 -5.66
CA ASP A 163 -1.15 -3.94 -4.64
C ASP A 163 -1.24 -2.43 -4.97
N TYR A 164 -0.11 -1.84 -5.37
CA TYR A 164 -0.05 -0.46 -5.85
C TYR A 164 -0.99 -0.22 -7.04
N TYR A 165 -0.92 -1.07 -8.08
CA TYR A 165 -1.77 -0.96 -9.27
C TYR A 165 -3.24 -1.25 -8.97
N GLY A 166 -3.55 -2.12 -8.03
CA GLY A 166 -4.92 -2.34 -7.57
C GLY A 166 -5.57 -1.05 -7.01
N ARG A 167 -4.81 -0.25 -6.24
CA ARG A 167 -5.28 1.07 -5.78
C ARG A 167 -5.33 2.10 -6.91
N GLU A 168 -4.38 2.06 -7.86
CA GLU A 168 -4.41 2.93 -9.04
C GLU A 168 -5.68 2.71 -9.88
N LEU A 169 -6.17 1.48 -10.03
CA LEU A 169 -7.46 1.21 -10.70
C LEU A 169 -8.60 1.95 -10.01
N GLU A 170 -8.66 1.93 -8.69
CA GLU A 170 -9.71 2.63 -7.93
C GLU A 170 -9.62 4.15 -8.11
N ILE A 171 -8.42 4.71 -7.97
CA ILE A 171 -8.17 6.15 -8.11
C ILE A 171 -8.60 6.66 -9.50
N TRP A 172 -8.09 6.02 -10.55
CA TRP A 172 -8.35 6.49 -11.91
C TRP A 172 -9.75 6.15 -12.40
N ALA A 173 -10.42 5.15 -11.82
CA ALA A 173 -11.84 4.90 -12.07
C ALA A 173 -12.71 6.01 -11.48
N ALA A 174 -12.40 6.47 -10.27
CA ALA A 174 -13.08 7.61 -9.64
C ALA A 174 -12.87 8.93 -10.42
N ASP A 175 -11.70 9.11 -11.01
CA ASP A 175 -11.35 10.25 -11.86
C ASP A 175 -11.92 10.13 -13.30
N GLY A 176 -12.45 8.96 -13.67
CA GLY A 176 -12.96 8.71 -15.03
C GLY A 176 -11.87 8.64 -16.10
N ASN A 177 -10.60 8.49 -15.74
CA ASN A 177 -9.46 8.57 -16.64
C ASN A 177 -9.18 7.24 -17.34
N THR A 178 -9.95 6.96 -18.40
CA THR A 178 -9.85 5.70 -19.16
C THR A 178 -8.45 5.41 -19.72
N ALA A 179 -7.71 6.45 -20.13
CA ALA A 179 -6.36 6.26 -20.65
C ALA A 179 -5.40 5.73 -19.58
N ARG A 180 -5.46 6.28 -18.36
CA ARG A 180 -4.68 5.79 -17.22
C ARG A 180 -5.13 4.40 -16.79
N LEU A 181 -6.43 4.11 -16.78
CA LEU A 181 -6.96 2.79 -16.44
C LEU A 181 -6.43 1.70 -17.37
N LYS A 182 -6.40 1.95 -18.68
CA LYS A 182 -5.81 1.01 -19.65
C LYS A 182 -4.32 0.79 -19.43
N ASN A 183 -3.58 1.85 -19.08
CA ASN A 183 -2.16 1.74 -18.77
C ASN A 183 -1.94 0.89 -17.51
N VAL A 184 -2.72 1.14 -16.45
CA VAL A 184 -2.64 0.37 -15.18
C VAL A 184 -3.00 -1.09 -15.42
N ALA A 185 -4.02 -1.39 -16.22
CA ALA A 185 -4.38 -2.75 -16.60
C ALA A 185 -3.22 -3.48 -17.32
N GLY A 186 -2.54 -2.79 -18.24
CA GLY A 186 -1.34 -3.30 -18.88
C GLY A 186 -0.21 -3.58 -17.87
N LYS A 187 -0.01 -2.68 -16.89
CA LYS A 187 1.00 -2.86 -15.83
C LYS A 187 0.67 -4.03 -14.91
N ILE A 188 -0.60 -4.23 -14.55
CA ILE A 188 -1.03 -5.41 -13.78
C ILE A 188 -0.65 -6.68 -14.52
N ARG A 189 -0.94 -6.77 -15.82
CA ARG A 189 -0.60 -7.93 -16.64
C ARG A 189 0.91 -8.15 -16.70
N GLU A 190 1.69 -7.14 -17.07
CA GLU A 190 3.15 -7.23 -17.15
C GLU A 190 3.76 -7.70 -15.82
N THR A 191 3.31 -7.12 -14.71
CA THR A 191 3.79 -7.46 -13.37
C THR A 191 3.38 -8.90 -12.99
N TRP A 192 2.17 -9.30 -13.33
CA TRP A 192 1.69 -10.66 -13.09
C TRP A 192 2.51 -11.71 -13.87
N GLU A 193 2.75 -11.47 -15.16
CA GLU A 193 3.58 -12.38 -15.97
C GLU A 193 5.00 -12.54 -15.39
N ALA A 194 5.59 -11.46 -14.89
CA ALA A 194 6.90 -11.51 -14.24
C ALA A 194 6.86 -12.30 -12.92
N LEU A 195 5.75 -12.23 -12.15
CA LEU A 195 5.59 -12.88 -10.86
C LEU A 195 5.30 -14.38 -10.95
N ARG A 196 4.61 -14.84 -11.99
CA ARG A 196 4.13 -16.23 -12.17
C ARG A 196 5.16 -17.32 -11.85
N PRO A 197 6.40 -17.26 -12.39
CA PRO A 197 7.41 -18.29 -12.10
C PRO A 197 7.74 -18.40 -10.61
N SER A 198 7.77 -17.27 -9.91
CA SER A 198 8.06 -17.22 -8.48
C SER A 198 6.92 -17.81 -7.65
N ILE A 199 5.66 -17.51 -7.97
CA ILE A 199 4.49 -18.15 -7.33
C ILE A 199 4.51 -19.66 -7.54
N GLN A 200 4.80 -20.11 -8.75
CA GLN A 200 4.84 -21.54 -9.08
C GLN A 200 5.93 -22.27 -8.29
N SER A 201 7.13 -21.70 -8.18
CA SER A 201 8.25 -22.30 -7.43
C SER A 201 8.00 -22.37 -5.92
N HIS A 202 7.11 -21.55 -5.39
CA HIS A 202 6.69 -21.56 -3.98
C HIS A 202 5.38 -22.36 -3.74
N GLY A 203 4.95 -23.18 -4.70
CA GLY A 203 3.77 -24.05 -4.53
C GLY A 203 2.41 -23.35 -4.66
N GLY A 204 2.39 -22.09 -5.14
CA GLY A 204 1.17 -21.27 -5.27
C GLY A 204 0.32 -21.55 -6.52
N SER A 205 0.32 -22.78 -7.06
CA SER A 205 -0.46 -23.11 -8.27
C SER A 205 -1.95 -22.79 -8.19
N PRO A 206 -2.67 -22.99 -7.06
CA PRO A 206 -4.06 -22.58 -6.94
C PRO A 206 -4.26 -21.06 -7.05
N GLN A 207 -3.33 -20.26 -6.51
CA GLN A 207 -3.35 -18.80 -6.58
C GLN A 207 -3.08 -18.32 -8.01
N LEU A 208 -2.17 -18.98 -8.74
CA LEU A 208 -1.94 -18.72 -10.16
C LEU A 208 -3.22 -18.86 -10.97
N GLN A 209 -3.86 -20.05 -10.87
CA GLN A 209 -5.08 -20.32 -11.62
C GLN A 209 -6.17 -19.29 -11.31
N LYS A 210 -6.36 -18.95 -10.04
CA LYS A 210 -7.38 -18.00 -9.61
C LYS A 210 -7.11 -16.59 -10.13
N PHE A 211 -5.85 -16.15 -10.11
CA PHE A 211 -5.48 -14.84 -10.62
C PHE A 211 -5.67 -14.78 -12.15
N ASP A 212 -5.22 -15.81 -12.88
CA ASP A 212 -5.38 -15.89 -14.33
C ASP A 212 -6.86 -15.88 -14.75
N ASP A 213 -7.67 -16.77 -14.16
CA ASP A 213 -9.06 -16.96 -14.61
C ASP A 213 -9.98 -15.79 -14.23
N THR A 214 -9.70 -15.11 -13.13
CA THR A 214 -10.61 -14.11 -12.56
C THR A 214 -10.16 -12.68 -12.84
N LEU A 215 -8.88 -12.39 -12.74
CA LEU A 215 -8.40 -11.01 -12.72
C LEU A 215 -7.77 -10.56 -14.02
N VAL A 216 -6.88 -11.34 -14.61
CA VAL A 216 -6.21 -10.92 -15.85
C VAL A 216 -7.23 -10.81 -16.97
N ALA A 217 -8.11 -11.81 -17.13
CA ALA A 217 -9.14 -11.80 -18.16
C ALA A 217 -10.12 -10.61 -17.96
N LEU A 218 -10.50 -10.28 -16.73
CA LEU A 218 -11.39 -9.17 -16.45
C LEU A 218 -10.73 -7.82 -16.71
N VAL A 219 -9.48 -7.66 -16.26
CA VAL A 219 -8.69 -6.44 -16.47
C VAL A 219 -8.50 -6.17 -17.97
N GLU A 220 -8.29 -7.22 -18.78
CA GLU A 220 -8.15 -7.09 -20.22
C GLU A 220 -9.47 -6.74 -20.95
N THR A 221 -10.62 -7.14 -20.40
CA THR A 221 -11.94 -6.91 -21.02
C THR A 221 -12.63 -5.64 -20.52
N ALA A 222 -12.19 -5.08 -19.40
CA ALA A 222 -12.76 -3.84 -18.87
C ALA A 222 -12.49 -2.67 -19.83
N SER A 223 -13.53 -1.88 -20.09
CA SER A 223 -13.49 -0.79 -21.08
C SER A 223 -14.00 0.54 -20.54
N SER A 224 -14.67 0.53 -19.40
CA SER A 224 -15.25 1.71 -18.75
C SER A 224 -14.70 1.92 -17.32
N PRO A 225 -14.69 3.16 -16.80
CA PRO A 225 -14.30 3.44 -15.44
C PRO A 225 -15.06 2.60 -14.40
N THR A 226 -16.35 2.38 -14.61
CA THR A 226 -17.19 1.57 -13.73
C THR A 226 -16.73 0.11 -13.66
N GLU A 227 -16.39 -0.49 -14.82
CA GLU A 227 -15.88 -1.85 -14.86
C GLU A 227 -14.54 -1.99 -14.15
N TYR A 228 -13.61 -1.05 -14.37
CA TYR A 228 -12.34 -1.02 -13.66
C TYR A 228 -12.50 -0.83 -12.14
N SER A 229 -13.45 0.03 -11.72
CA SER A 229 -13.74 0.22 -10.28
C SER A 229 -14.17 -1.08 -9.60
N LEU A 230 -14.96 -1.91 -10.29
CA LEU A 230 -15.41 -3.21 -9.77
C LEU A 230 -14.27 -4.23 -9.64
N LEU A 231 -13.16 -4.02 -10.34
CA LEU A 231 -11.99 -4.91 -10.30
C LEU A 231 -10.98 -4.53 -9.22
N ALA A 232 -10.97 -3.29 -8.76
CA ALA A 232 -9.95 -2.80 -7.81
C ALA A 232 -9.91 -3.63 -6.52
N ALA A 233 -11.05 -3.85 -5.85
CA ALA A 233 -11.12 -4.64 -4.62
C ALA A 233 -10.80 -6.13 -4.83
N PRO A 234 -11.31 -6.82 -5.87
CA PRO A 234 -10.87 -8.17 -6.21
C PRO A 234 -9.36 -8.28 -6.44
N VAL A 235 -8.73 -7.36 -7.18
CA VAL A 235 -7.28 -7.35 -7.39
C VAL A 235 -6.54 -7.26 -6.06
N GLN A 236 -6.89 -6.31 -5.19
CA GLN A 236 -6.27 -6.15 -3.88
C GLN A 236 -6.49 -7.40 -2.99
N GLY A 237 -7.67 -8.00 -3.04
CA GLY A 237 -8.00 -9.22 -2.30
C GLY A 237 -7.11 -10.40 -2.71
N GLU A 238 -6.90 -10.61 -4.01
CA GLU A 238 -6.04 -11.69 -4.50
C GLU A 238 -4.56 -11.41 -4.24
N VAL A 239 -4.09 -10.16 -4.28
CA VAL A 239 -2.72 -9.80 -3.87
C VAL A 239 -2.45 -10.21 -2.42
N ASN A 240 -3.43 -10.06 -1.53
CA ASN A 240 -3.28 -10.54 -0.15
C ASN A 240 -3.14 -12.08 -0.06
N ASN A 241 -3.78 -12.82 -0.97
CA ASN A 241 -3.61 -14.27 -1.05
C ASN A 241 -2.23 -14.65 -1.63
N LEU A 242 -1.71 -13.87 -2.59
CA LEU A 242 -0.36 -14.06 -3.13
C LEU A 242 0.71 -13.85 -2.06
N ARG A 243 0.58 -12.85 -1.18
CA ARG A 243 1.52 -12.62 -0.06
C ARG A 243 1.69 -13.86 0.82
N LYS A 244 0.61 -14.60 1.08
CA LYS A 244 0.64 -15.80 1.92
C LYS A 244 1.50 -16.93 1.34
N VAL A 245 1.69 -16.97 0.01
CA VAL A 245 2.54 -17.97 -0.65
C VAL A 245 4.01 -17.82 -0.22
N PHE A 246 4.46 -16.61 0.08
CA PHE A 246 5.84 -16.31 0.48
C PHE A 246 6.04 -16.24 2.00
N GLN A 247 5.01 -16.51 2.79
CA GLN A 247 5.06 -16.49 4.26
C GLN A 247 5.04 -17.88 4.88
N GLN A 248 5.13 -18.93 4.06
CA GLN A 248 5.11 -20.33 4.50
C GLN A 248 6.49 -20.84 4.89
#